data_ddd54b42abe63bba8e873e26d5d77fd2
#
_entry.id   ddd54b42abe63bba8e873e26d5d77fd2
#
_cell.length_a   1.000
_cell.length_b   1.000
_cell.length_c   1.000
_cell.angle_alpha   90.00
_cell.angle_beta   90.00
_cell.angle_gamma   90.00
#
_symmetry.space_group_name_H-M   'P 1'
#
loop_
_entity.id
_entity.type
_entity.pdbx_description
1 polymer ?
#
loop_
_entity_poly.entity_id
_entity_poly.type
_entity_poly.pdbx_seq_one_letter_code
_entity_poly.pdbx_strand_id
1 'polypeptide(L)'
;MASFIMAMTINPNAKKYHSEVSAKISESLDTFRDNKVKITDLFATLGRYDFLAVFDAADQTIAFKVATEINNKGILETETWPVIPYEDFSKLLS
;
A
#
# COMPACT_ATOMS: atom_id res chain seq x y z
N MET A 1 8.94 9.77 -11.86
CA MET A 1 8.08 9.15 -10.86
C MET A 1 8.69 7.85 -10.36
N ALA A 2 8.52 7.56 -9.11
CA ALA A 2 9.04 6.34 -8.51
C ALA A 2 7.88 5.37 -8.25
N SER A 3 8.16 4.08 -8.40
CA SER A 3 7.18 3.02 -8.21
C SER A 3 7.39 2.33 -6.88
N PHE A 4 6.28 1.92 -6.27
CA PHE A 4 6.28 1.28 -4.95
C PHE A 4 5.27 0.16 -4.90
N ILE A 5 5.53 -0.79 -4.02
CA ILE A 5 4.52 -1.79 -3.63
C ILE A 5 4.28 -1.61 -2.14
N MET A 6 3.01 -1.47 -1.76
CA MET A 6 2.61 -1.45 -0.36
C MET A 6 1.91 -2.77 -0.04
N ALA A 7 2.50 -3.55 0.84
CA ALA A 7 1.91 -4.78 1.34
C ALA A 7 1.13 -4.44 2.61
N MET A 8 -0.13 -4.90 2.68
CA MET A 8 -1.04 -4.51 3.74
C MET A 8 -1.64 -5.74 4.42
N THR A 9 -1.73 -5.66 5.75
CA THR A 9 -2.36 -6.70 6.56
C THR A 9 -3.49 -6.06 7.35
N ILE A 10 -4.64 -6.70 7.39
CA ILE A 10 -5.75 -6.22 8.22
C ILE A 10 -5.34 -6.42 9.68
N ASN A 11 -5.40 -5.34 10.46
CA ASN A 11 -5.08 -5.39 11.88
C ASN A 11 -5.99 -6.43 12.54
N PRO A 12 -5.45 -7.41 13.28
CA PRO A 12 -6.26 -8.44 13.94
C PRO A 12 -7.37 -7.87 14.82
N ASN A 13 -7.12 -6.73 15.47
CA ASN A 13 -8.13 -6.09 16.31
C ASN A 13 -9.30 -5.53 15.50
N ALA A 14 -9.08 -5.19 14.24
CA ALA A 14 -10.13 -4.69 13.37
C ALA A 14 -11.07 -5.80 12.90
N LYS A 15 -10.61 -7.04 12.87
CA LYS A 15 -11.41 -8.18 12.40
C LYS A 15 -12.65 -8.45 13.25
N LYS A 16 -12.68 -7.98 14.49
CA LYS A 16 -13.86 -8.14 15.36
C LYS A 16 -15.04 -7.25 14.94
N TYR A 17 -14.82 -6.29 14.06
CA TYR A 17 -15.88 -5.41 13.54
C TYR A 17 -16.41 -5.90 12.20
N HIS A 18 -16.73 -7.16 12.11
CA HIS A 18 -17.06 -7.90 10.88
C HIS A 18 -17.82 -7.13 9.80
N SER A 19 -18.94 -6.49 10.15
CA SER A 19 -19.78 -5.82 9.17
C SER A 19 -19.23 -4.49 8.68
N GLU A 20 -18.28 -3.91 9.42
CA GLU A 20 -17.72 -2.60 9.11
C GLU A 20 -16.32 -2.65 8.49
N VAL A 21 -15.67 -3.82 8.52
CA VAL A 21 -14.28 -3.94 8.07
C VAL A 21 -14.11 -3.51 6.62
N SER A 22 -15.03 -3.91 5.74
CA SER A 22 -14.95 -3.56 4.33
C SER A 22 -14.98 -2.05 4.11
N ALA A 23 -15.89 -1.35 4.80
CA ALA A 23 -15.98 0.10 4.69
C ALA A 23 -14.74 0.78 5.26
N LYS A 24 -14.21 0.28 6.36
CA LYS A 24 -13.02 0.83 6.98
C LYS A 24 -11.77 0.62 6.12
N ILE A 25 -11.68 -0.52 5.44
CA ILE A 25 -10.60 -0.77 4.48
C ILE A 25 -10.68 0.25 3.35
N SER A 26 -11.88 0.47 2.80
CA SER A 26 -12.06 1.45 1.72
C SER A 26 -11.65 2.86 2.16
N GLU A 27 -12.03 3.26 3.38
CA GLU A 27 -11.60 4.56 3.92
C GLU A 27 -10.09 4.66 4.01
N SER A 28 -9.44 3.59 4.45
CA SER A 28 -7.98 3.57 4.53
C SER A 28 -7.33 3.69 3.16
N LEU A 29 -7.89 3.01 2.16
CA LEU A 29 -7.37 3.08 0.79
C LEU A 29 -7.62 4.44 0.14
N ASP A 30 -8.62 5.17 0.58
CA ASP A 30 -8.88 6.53 0.10
C ASP A 30 -7.69 7.47 0.40
N THR A 31 -6.83 7.11 1.33
CA THR A 31 -5.63 7.87 1.65
C THR A 31 -4.76 8.10 0.41
N PHE A 32 -4.69 7.13 -0.50
CA PHE A 32 -3.95 7.30 -1.75
C PHE A 32 -4.53 8.46 -2.55
N ARG A 33 -5.84 8.44 -2.77
CA ARG A 33 -6.52 9.49 -3.52
C ARG A 33 -6.37 10.85 -2.84
N ASP A 34 -6.49 10.90 -1.51
CA ASP A 34 -6.37 12.13 -0.75
C ASP A 34 -4.99 12.77 -0.89
N ASN A 35 -3.99 11.98 -1.18
CA ASN A 35 -2.62 12.43 -1.43
C ASN A 35 -2.31 12.53 -2.92
N LYS A 36 -3.33 12.42 -3.77
CA LYS A 36 -3.20 12.51 -5.23
C LYS A 36 -2.29 11.44 -5.81
N VAL A 37 -2.29 10.25 -5.18
CA VAL A 37 -1.54 9.09 -5.63
C VAL A 37 -2.52 8.10 -6.25
N LYS A 38 -2.22 7.67 -7.47
CA LYS A 38 -3.04 6.70 -8.17
C LYS A 38 -2.49 5.30 -7.94
N ILE A 39 -3.34 4.41 -7.45
CA ILE A 39 -3.02 2.99 -7.41
C ILE A 39 -3.15 2.45 -8.82
N THR A 40 -2.09 1.84 -9.34
CA THR A 40 -2.12 1.23 -10.68
C THR A 40 -2.69 -0.19 -10.64
N ASP A 41 -2.42 -0.91 -9.56
CA ASP A 41 -2.92 -2.27 -9.37
C ASP A 41 -3.16 -2.52 -7.90
N LEU A 42 -4.24 -3.23 -7.60
CA LEU A 42 -4.56 -3.62 -6.23
C LEU A 42 -4.95 -5.09 -6.24
N PHE A 43 -4.23 -5.89 -5.47
CA PHE A 43 -4.44 -7.34 -5.40
C PHE A 43 -4.81 -7.77 -3.99
N ALA A 44 -5.67 -8.77 -3.89
CA ALA A 44 -5.82 -9.55 -2.66
C ALA A 44 -4.92 -10.76 -2.78
N THR A 45 -4.33 -11.19 -1.67
CA THR A 45 -3.40 -12.32 -1.69
C THR A 45 -3.80 -13.38 -0.66
N LEU A 46 -3.28 -14.58 -0.83
CA LEU A 46 -3.46 -15.67 0.14
C LEU A 46 -2.21 -15.88 0.99
N GLY A 47 -1.18 -15.08 0.75
CA GLY A 47 0.07 -15.23 1.45
C GLY A 47 0.09 -14.51 2.79
N ARG A 48 1.27 -14.07 3.14
CA ARG A 48 1.55 -13.39 4.41
C ARG A 48 0.80 -12.07 4.57
N TYR A 49 0.53 -11.39 3.45
CA TYR A 49 -0.19 -10.12 3.43
C TYR A 49 -1.58 -10.33 2.87
N ASP A 50 -2.51 -9.46 3.24
CA ASP A 50 -3.89 -9.55 2.73
C ASP A 50 -4.04 -8.85 1.39
N PHE A 51 -3.34 -7.71 1.21
CA PHE A 51 -3.43 -6.92 -0.02
C PHE A 51 -2.06 -6.44 -0.47
N LEU A 52 -1.92 -6.23 -1.78
CA LEU A 52 -0.77 -5.54 -2.36
C LEU A 52 -1.28 -4.42 -3.24
N ALA A 53 -0.79 -3.20 -3.01
CA ALA A 53 -1.08 -2.05 -3.86
C ALA A 53 0.19 -1.65 -4.60
N VAL A 54 0.10 -1.56 -5.92
CA VAL A 54 1.18 -1.04 -6.75
C VAL A 54 0.84 0.40 -7.11
N PHE A 55 1.74 1.31 -6.87
CA PHE A 55 1.46 2.73 -7.13
C PHE A 55 2.73 3.48 -7.50
N ASP A 56 2.53 4.62 -8.16
CA ASP A 56 3.60 5.55 -8.48
C ASP A 56 3.40 6.81 -7.64
N ALA A 57 4.49 7.35 -7.15
CA ALA A 57 4.48 8.62 -6.42
C ALA A 57 5.57 9.52 -6.98
N ALA A 58 5.37 10.83 -6.84
CA ALA A 58 6.34 11.79 -7.34
C ALA A 58 7.71 11.60 -6.69
N ASP A 59 7.71 11.26 -5.40
CA ASP A 59 8.94 10.98 -4.67
C ASP A 59 8.65 10.08 -3.47
N GLN A 60 9.71 9.69 -2.80
CA GLN A 60 9.67 8.81 -1.65
C GLN A 60 8.89 9.42 -0.47
N THR A 61 8.97 10.74 -0.30
CA THR A 61 8.30 11.44 0.80
C THR A 61 6.78 11.22 0.75
N ILE A 62 6.20 11.25 -0.44
CA ILE A 62 4.77 11.02 -0.62
C ILE A 62 4.41 9.60 -0.22
N ALA A 63 5.25 8.62 -0.59
CA ALA A 63 5.03 7.24 -0.20
C ALA A 63 5.06 7.07 1.33
N PHE A 64 6.00 7.72 2.01
CA PHE A 64 6.06 7.74 3.47
C PHE A 64 4.80 8.35 4.07
N LYS A 65 4.34 9.45 3.51
CA LYS A 65 3.14 10.13 4.00
C LYS A 65 1.91 9.25 3.92
N VAL A 66 1.70 8.62 2.76
CA VAL A 66 0.55 7.71 2.56
C VAL A 66 0.62 6.54 3.55
N ALA A 67 1.78 5.90 3.66
CA ALA A 67 1.95 4.76 4.55
C ALA A 67 1.68 5.15 6.01
N THR A 68 2.21 6.29 6.45
CA THR A 68 2.02 6.77 7.81
C THR A 68 0.55 7.05 8.10
N GLU A 69 -0.15 7.71 7.19
CA GLU A 69 -1.56 8.02 7.37
C GLU A 69 -2.43 6.76 7.41
N ILE A 70 -2.12 5.78 6.56
CA ILE A 70 -2.85 4.50 6.57
C ILE A 70 -2.63 3.79 7.89
N ASN A 71 -1.38 3.67 8.34
CA ASN A 71 -1.08 3.01 9.61
C ASN A 71 -1.76 3.71 10.79
N ASN A 72 -1.83 5.03 10.77
CA ASN A 72 -2.45 5.80 11.85
C ASN A 72 -3.96 5.58 11.95
N LYS A 73 -4.61 5.15 10.87
CA LYS A 73 -6.04 4.83 10.92
C LYS A 73 -6.33 3.53 11.65
N GLY A 74 -5.33 2.68 11.86
CA GLY A 74 -5.42 1.51 12.71
C GLY A 74 -6.09 0.28 12.12
N ILE A 75 -6.58 0.35 10.87
CA ILE A 75 -7.25 -0.78 10.23
C ILE A 75 -6.27 -1.66 9.47
N LEU A 76 -5.29 -1.04 8.82
CA LEU A 76 -4.26 -1.75 8.05
C LEU A 76 -2.88 -1.48 8.64
N GLU A 77 -2.07 -2.52 8.67
CA GLU A 77 -0.65 -2.43 8.96
C GLU A 77 0.06 -2.59 7.63
N THR A 78 1.05 -1.76 7.35
CA THR A 78 1.66 -1.72 6.02
C THR A 78 3.16 -1.84 6.05
N GLU A 79 3.67 -2.32 4.92
CA GLU A 79 5.09 -2.40 4.64
C GLU A 79 5.24 -1.93 3.19
N THR A 80 6.10 -0.95 2.94
CA THR A 80 6.20 -0.32 1.62
C THR A 80 7.61 -0.46 1.07
N TRP A 81 7.70 -0.89 -0.18
CA TRP A 81 9.00 -1.12 -0.84
C TRP A 81 9.10 -0.29 -2.11
N PRO A 82 10.22 0.40 -2.32
CA PRO A 82 10.49 0.95 -3.65
C PRO A 82 10.83 -0.20 -4.59
N VAL A 83 10.37 -0.11 -5.82
CA VAL A 83 10.61 -1.15 -6.81
C VAL A 83 11.03 -0.54 -8.13
N ILE A 84 11.83 -1.28 -8.89
CA ILE A 84 12.14 -0.93 -10.27
C ILE A 84 11.92 -2.17 -11.13
N PRO A 85 11.66 -2.00 -12.44
CA PRO A 85 11.55 -3.17 -13.32
C PRO A 85 12.83 -4.00 -13.27
N TYR A 86 12.69 -5.30 -13.34
CA TYR A 86 13.85 -6.19 -13.31
C TYR A 86 14.87 -5.84 -14.40
N GLU A 87 14.39 -5.43 -15.57
CA GLU A 87 15.29 -5.04 -16.67
C GLU A 87 16.21 -3.88 -16.27
N ASP A 88 15.69 -2.92 -15.53
CA ASP A 88 16.49 -1.79 -15.08
C ASP A 88 17.54 -2.24 -14.06
N PHE A 89 17.13 -3.11 -13.14
CA PHE A 89 18.05 -3.69 -12.18
C PHE A 89 19.15 -4.48 -12.87
N SER A 90 18.79 -5.29 -13.86
CA SER A 90 19.72 -6.10 -14.63
C SER A 90 20.85 -5.27 -15.24
N LYS A 91 20.51 -4.07 -15.74
CA LYS A 91 21.50 -3.16 -16.32
C LYS A 91 22.51 -2.65 -15.29
N LEU A 92 22.13 -2.59 -14.02
CA LEU A 92 23.04 -2.16 -12.96
C LEU A 92 24.10 -3.21 -12.65
N LEU A 93 23.86 -4.46 -13.05
CA LEU A 93 24.78 -5.57 -12.81
C LEU A 93 25.83 -5.73 -13.92
N SER A 94 25.68 -5.02 -15.02
CA SER A 94 26.56 -5.13 -16.21
C SER A 94 27.82 -4.31 -16.05
#